data_31ab603dd15f357ca555b94a87b44020
#
_entry.id   31ab603dd15f357ca555b94a87b44020
#
_cell.length_a   1.000
_cell.length_b   1.000
_cell.length_c   1.000
_cell.angle_alpha   90.00
_cell.angle_beta   90.00
_cell.angle_gamma   90.00
#
_symmetry.space_group_name_H-M   'P 1'
#
loop_
_entity.id
_entity.type
_entity.pdbx_description
1 polymer ?
#
loop_
_entity_poly.entity_id
_entity_poly.type
_entity_poly.pdbx_seq_one_letter_code
_entity_poly.pdbx_strand_id
1 'polypeptide(L)'
;MRKYVPKDNVQAKSYYTDRYWVAPRVPREAVEKGTHFETVMKAMKTFAKESYVEAEQLVIHIDAKENFKAIKTLKKQCGYTQCSEQSAVDYLAQNNEFELFYQFLNIDEAKRVRIVCRIKQGEAIESIVPLFNSANFAEREMYDMFGIKVNNHPLLKRIIMPDDWEGHPLLKTYPLHGDEFASWYEVDKIFGKEYRNIIGPENRDPAHIDHYDTKRFSRVGYEVPFGEDISKGEKEQQIEYSKTILVDYSKKSGKQLNERK
;
A
#
# COMPACT_ATOMS: atom_id res chain seq x y z
N MET A 1 -7.98 -21.27 -10.77
CA MET A 1 -8.64 -20.16 -10.05
C MET A 1 -9.78 -20.71 -9.21
N ARG A 2 -9.81 -20.44 -7.92
CA ARG A 2 -10.97 -20.76 -7.10
C ARG A 2 -12.11 -19.81 -7.44
N LYS A 3 -13.27 -20.32 -7.77
CA LYS A 3 -14.48 -19.48 -7.96
C LYS A 3 -14.93 -18.97 -6.60
N TYR A 4 -15.24 -17.69 -6.53
CA TYR A 4 -15.88 -17.11 -5.36
C TYR A 4 -17.27 -17.74 -5.20
N VAL A 5 -17.52 -18.27 -4.03
CA VAL A 5 -18.85 -18.75 -3.64
C VAL A 5 -19.33 -17.82 -2.52
N PRO A 6 -20.40 -17.04 -2.75
CA PRO A 6 -20.98 -16.21 -1.70
C PRO A 6 -21.35 -17.07 -0.50
N LYS A 7 -21.06 -16.60 0.68
CA LYS A 7 -21.35 -17.29 1.93
C LYS A 7 -22.31 -16.43 2.75
N ASP A 8 -23.39 -17.00 3.17
CA ASP A 8 -24.49 -16.29 3.83
C ASP A 8 -24.09 -15.66 5.17
N ASN A 9 -23.07 -16.17 5.83
CA ASN A 9 -22.58 -15.60 7.08
C ASN A 9 -21.06 -15.74 7.22
N VAL A 10 -20.36 -14.75 6.71
CA VAL A 10 -18.89 -14.71 6.75
C VAL A 10 -18.37 -14.54 8.18
N GLN A 11 -19.11 -13.86 9.04
CA GLN A 11 -18.73 -13.60 10.42
C GLN A 11 -18.85 -14.83 11.33
N ALA A 12 -19.65 -15.81 10.94
CA ALA A 12 -19.75 -17.05 11.66
C ALA A 12 -18.58 -18.01 11.44
N LYS A 13 -17.65 -17.63 10.57
CA LYS A 13 -16.45 -18.42 10.35
C LYS A 13 -15.40 -18.09 11.40
N SER A 14 -15.12 -19.02 12.24
CA SER A 14 -13.94 -18.99 13.08
C SER A 14 -12.65 -19.20 12.28
N TYR A 15 -12.76 -19.66 11.05
CA TYR A 15 -11.64 -20.04 10.23
C TYR A 15 -11.88 -19.78 8.74
N TYR A 16 -10.97 -19.05 8.12
CA TYR A 16 -11.05 -18.73 6.71
C TYR A 16 -10.45 -19.86 5.87
N THR A 17 -11.29 -20.63 5.21
CA THR A 17 -10.86 -21.65 4.26
C THR A 17 -10.52 -21.11 2.88
N ASP A 18 -10.89 -19.86 2.62
CA ASP A 18 -10.74 -19.15 1.35
C ASP A 18 -9.62 -18.08 1.36
N ARG A 19 -8.74 -18.13 2.33
CA ARG A 19 -7.61 -17.17 2.41
C ARG A 19 -6.63 -17.24 1.24
N TYR A 20 -6.68 -18.29 0.46
CA TYR A 20 -5.97 -18.39 -0.82
C TYR A 20 -6.80 -17.97 -2.02
N TRP A 21 -7.98 -17.40 -1.76
CA TRP A 21 -8.78 -16.86 -2.84
C TRP A 21 -8.06 -15.65 -3.43
N VAL A 22 -7.86 -15.72 -4.74
CA VAL A 22 -7.31 -14.61 -5.52
C VAL A 22 -8.49 -13.97 -6.25
N ALA A 23 -8.67 -12.68 -6.09
CA ALA A 23 -9.68 -11.95 -6.82
C ALA A 23 -9.48 -12.15 -8.33
N PRO A 24 -10.55 -12.41 -9.09
CA PRO A 24 -10.45 -12.47 -10.53
C PRO A 24 -9.92 -11.12 -11.05
N ARG A 25 -8.99 -11.17 -11.98
CA ARG A 25 -8.54 -9.95 -12.66
C ARG A 25 -9.65 -9.44 -13.53
N VAL A 26 -9.87 -8.14 -13.49
CA VAL A 26 -10.72 -7.46 -14.45
C VAL A 26 -10.10 -7.63 -15.83
N PRO A 27 -10.85 -8.02 -16.86
CA PRO A 27 -10.31 -8.17 -18.20
C PRO A 27 -9.85 -6.80 -18.73
N ARG A 28 -8.75 -6.84 -19.47
CA ARG A 28 -8.25 -5.68 -20.22
C ARG A 28 -8.86 -5.70 -21.60
N GLU A 29 -9.45 -4.60 -21.98
CA GLU A 29 -10.13 -4.44 -23.25
C GLU A 29 -9.41 -3.42 -24.11
N ALA A 30 -9.46 -3.59 -25.41
CA ALA A 30 -8.94 -2.59 -26.33
C ALA A 30 -9.84 -1.35 -26.34
N VAL A 31 -9.25 -0.20 -26.63
CA VAL A 31 -10.02 1.05 -26.74
C VAL A 31 -10.94 0.98 -27.95
N GLU A 32 -12.24 1.07 -27.70
CA GLU A 32 -13.25 1.05 -28.74
C GLU A 32 -13.25 2.33 -29.59
N LYS A 33 -13.50 2.17 -30.89
CA LYS A 33 -13.61 3.30 -31.83
C LYS A 33 -14.89 4.09 -31.60
N GLY A 34 -14.84 5.39 -31.79
CA GLY A 34 -15.97 6.30 -31.60
C GLY A 34 -16.25 6.68 -30.15
N THR A 35 -15.44 6.19 -29.19
CA THR A 35 -15.58 6.52 -27.79
C THR A 35 -14.76 7.75 -27.39
N HIS A 36 -15.09 8.33 -26.24
CA HIS A 36 -14.28 9.40 -25.63
C HIS A 36 -12.81 8.97 -25.46
N PHE A 37 -12.56 7.72 -25.08
CA PHE A 37 -11.21 7.20 -24.90
C PHE A 37 -10.40 7.13 -26.18
N GLU A 38 -11.02 6.93 -27.33
CA GLU A 38 -10.31 7.03 -28.62
C GLU A 38 -9.81 8.46 -28.86
N THR A 39 -10.60 9.46 -28.51
CA THR A 39 -10.18 10.87 -28.63
C THR A 39 -9.00 11.18 -27.71
N VAL A 40 -9.05 10.68 -26.46
CA VAL A 40 -7.92 10.79 -25.52
C VAL A 40 -6.68 10.11 -26.10
N MET A 41 -6.81 8.90 -26.66
CA MET A 41 -5.68 8.16 -27.23
C MET A 41 -5.08 8.86 -28.46
N LYS A 42 -5.89 9.54 -29.27
CA LYS A 42 -5.37 10.36 -30.37
C LYS A 42 -4.47 11.50 -29.86
N ALA A 43 -4.89 12.16 -28.79
CA ALA A 43 -4.10 13.23 -28.17
C ALA A 43 -2.84 12.71 -27.44
N MET A 44 -2.92 11.51 -26.88
CA MET A 44 -1.84 10.90 -26.09
C MET A 44 -0.92 10.00 -26.92
N LYS A 45 -1.12 9.87 -28.21
CA LYS A 45 -0.43 8.93 -29.11
C LYS A 45 1.10 9.00 -29.02
N THR A 46 1.66 10.17 -28.83
CA THR A 46 3.12 10.39 -28.76
C THR A 46 3.73 9.91 -27.43
N PHE A 47 2.93 9.78 -26.39
CA PHE A 47 3.38 9.42 -25.03
C PHE A 47 3.06 7.97 -24.69
N ALA A 48 1.98 7.41 -25.25
CA ALA A 48 1.47 6.10 -24.89
C ALA A 48 2.39 4.98 -25.41
N LYS A 49 2.90 4.14 -24.49
CA LYS A 49 3.60 2.89 -24.78
C LYS A 49 2.62 1.72 -24.89
N GLU A 50 1.70 1.65 -23.97
CA GLU A 50 0.64 0.66 -23.88
C GLU A 50 -0.64 1.36 -23.42
N SER A 51 -1.79 0.88 -23.87
CA SER A 51 -3.08 1.37 -23.43
C SER A 51 -4.14 0.31 -23.50
N TYR A 52 -5.04 0.30 -22.53
CA TYR A 52 -6.18 -0.58 -22.44
C TYR A 52 -7.27 0.03 -21.56
N VAL A 53 -8.46 -0.52 -21.65
CA VAL A 53 -9.57 -0.19 -20.73
C VAL A 53 -9.67 -1.30 -19.70
N GLU A 54 -9.69 -0.93 -18.42
CA GLU A 54 -9.81 -1.84 -17.29
C GLU A 54 -10.74 -1.20 -16.26
N ALA A 55 -11.77 -1.91 -15.82
CA ALA A 55 -12.76 -1.38 -14.88
C ALA A 55 -13.35 -0.03 -15.32
N GLU A 56 -13.76 0.07 -16.58
CA GLU A 56 -14.37 1.26 -17.20
C GLU A 56 -13.48 2.52 -17.21
N GLN A 57 -12.20 2.37 -16.96
CA GLN A 57 -11.22 3.46 -17.02
C GLN A 57 -10.15 3.16 -18.08
N LEU A 58 -9.68 4.19 -18.75
CA LEU A 58 -8.56 4.09 -19.67
C LEU A 58 -7.25 4.11 -18.87
N VAL A 59 -6.42 3.10 -19.08
CA VAL A 59 -5.07 3.02 -18.51
C VAL A 59 -4.07 3.27 -19.62
N ILE A 60 -3.13 4.19 -19.40
CA ILE A 60 -2.08 4.56 -20.36
C ILE A 60 -0.73 4.46 -19.67
N HIS A 61 0.14 3.61 -20.18
CA HIS A 61 1.53 3.52 -19.74
C HIS A 61 2.38 4.48 -20.55
N ILE A 62 3.16 5.30 -19.86
CA ILE A 62 4.03 6.32 -20.46
C ILE A 62 5.49 6.18 -19.98
N ASP A 63 6.38 6.94 -20.59
CA ASP A 63 7.73 7.11 -20.04
C ASP A 63 7.71 8.09 -18.87
N ALA A 64 8.44 7.76 -17.80
CA ALA A 64 8.52 8.62 -16.62
C ALA A 64 9.09 10.02 -16.93
N LYS A 65 9.99 10.12 -17.90
CA LYS A 65 10.58 11.40 -18.33
C LYS A 65 9.58 12.32 -19.03
N GLU A 66 8.51 11.76 -19.54
CA GLU A 66 7.47 12.51 -20.27
C GLU A 66 6.22 12.77 -19.41
N ASN A 67 6.23 12.40 -18.11
CA ASN A 67 5.06 12.48 -17.23
C ASN A 67 4.41 13.88 -17.25
N PHE A 68 5.20 14.93 -17.07
CA PHE A 68 4.69 16.31 -17.02
C PHE A 68 4.04 16.73 -18.34
N LYS A 69 4.67 16.42 -19.47
CA LYS A 69 4.13 16.79 -20.80
C LYS A 69 2.87 16.00 -21.12
N ALA A 70 2.87 14.71 -20.85
CA ALA A 70 1.73 13.83 -21.06
C ALA A 70 0.52 14.29 -20.23
N ILE A 71 0.72 14.54 -18.93
CA ILE A 71 -0.33 15.00 -18.03
C ILE A 71 -0.83 16.41 -18.40
N LYS A 72 0.07 17.30 -18.83
CA LYS A 72 -0.31 18.62 -19.35
C LYS A 72 -1.20 18.51 -20.60
N THR A 73 -0.87 17.58 -21.51
CA THR A 73 -1.67 17.31 -22.69
C THR A 73 -3.04 16.77 -22.31
N LEU A 74 -3.10 15.79 -21.42
CA LEU A 74 -4.34 15.22 -20.90
C LEU A 74 -5.24 16.30 -20.29
N LYS A 75 -4.68 17.20 -19.48
CA LYS A 75 -5.43 18.31 -18.89
C LYS A 75 -5.95 19.30 -19.94
N LYS A 76 -5.06 19.77 -20.83
CA LYS A 76 -5.38 20.87 -21.74
C LYS A 76 -6.19 20.48 -22.96
N GLN A 77 -5.98 19.27 -23.48
CA GLN A 77 -6.60 18.82 -24.73
C GLN A 77 -7.77 17.86 -24.51
N CYS A 78 -7.78 17.14 -23.38
CA CYS A 78 -8.78 16.11 -23.13
C CYS A 78 -9.74 16.44 -21.97
N GLY A 79 -9.62 17.61 -21.34
CA GLY A 79 -10.55 18.07 -20.32
C GLY A 79 -10.44 17.37 -18.96
N TYR A 80 -9.33 16.69 -18.66
CA TYR A 80 -9.10 16.07 -17.35
C TYR A 80 -8.61 17.13 -16.36
N THR A 81 -9.54 17.74 -15.66
CA THR A 81 -9.29 18.88 -14.78
C THR A 81 -9.06 18.51 -13.33
N GLN A 82 -9.39 17.30 -12.93
CA GLN A 82 -9.22 16.82 -11.56
C GLN A 82 -8.19 15.69 -11.51
N CYS A 83 -7.17 15.86 -10.67
CA CYS A 83 -6.30 14.77 -10.21
C CYS A 83 -6.87 14.24 -8.91
N SER A 84 -7.44 13.04 -8.95
CA SER A 84 -8.12 12.43 -7.82
C SER A 84 -7.14 11.77 -6.88
N GLU A 85 -6.10 11.14 -7.43
CA GLU A 85 -5.12 10.40 -6.66
C GLU A 85 -3.80 10.28 -7.43
N GLN A 86 -2.72 10.19 -6.65
CA GLN A 86 -1.38 9.91 -7.13
C GLN A 86 -0.66 9.13 -6.05
N SER A 87 -0.05 8.02 -6.40
CA SER A 87 0.75 7.24 -5.46
C SER A 87 1.72 6.32 -6.20
N ALA A 88 2.43 5.48 -5.47
CA ALA A 88 3.38 4.53 -6.00
C ALA A 88 3.12 3.11 -5.49
N VAL A 89 3.56 2.14 -6.26
CA VAL A 89 3.59 0.72 -5.88
C VAL A 89 5.04 0.25 -5.89
N ASP A 90 5.45 -0.40 -4.83
CA ASP A 90 6.81 -0.95 -4.70
C ASP A 90 6.91 -2.31 -5.37
N TYR A 91 7.64 -2.38 -6.48
CA TYR A 91 8.05 -3.58 -7.19
C TYR A 91 9.58 -3.81 -7.13
N LEU A 92 10.27 -3.20 -6.16
CA LEU A 92 11.73 -3.30 -6.06
C LEU A 92 12.23 -4.74 -5.97
N ALA A 93 11.57 -5.58 -5.19
CA ALA A 93 11.94 -6.99 -5.03
C ALA A 93 11.77 -7.82 -6.31
N GLN A 94 10.91 -7.39 -7.23
CA GLN A 94 10.58 -8.10 -8.45
C GLN A 94 11.33 -7.58 -9.65
N ASN A 95 11.29 -6.27 -9.85
CA ASN A 95 11.78 -5.61 -11.06
C ASN A 95 12.81 -4.50 -10.79
N ASN A 96 13.12 -4.23 -9.53
CA ASN A 96 13.92 -3.08 -9.09
C ASN A 96 13.35 -1.72 -9.54
N GLU A 97 12.04 -1.63 -9.55
CA GLU A 97 11.29 -0.47 -10.02
C GLU A 97 10.16 -0.09 -9.08
N PHE A 98 9.79 1.18 -9.08
CA PHE A 98 8.51 1.67 -8.60
C PHE A 98 7.57 1.87 -9.78
N GLU A 99 6.30 1.53 -9.60
CA GLU A 99 5.23 1.90 -10.51
C GLU A 99 4.47 3.07 -9.90
N LEU A 100 4.51 4.22 -10.57
CA LEU A 100 3.75 5.39 -10.19
C LEU A 100 2.47 5.43 -10.99
N PHE A 101 1.39 5.79 -10.34
CA PHE A 101 0.11 5.97 -11.00
C PHE A 101 -0.53 7.31 -10.63
N TYR A 102 -1.25 7.85 -11.60
CA TYR A 102 -2.00 9.10 -11.49
C TYR A 102 -3.42 8.86 -11.96
N GLN A 103 -4.39 9.19 -11.12
CA GLN A 103 -5.81 9.06 -11.44
C GLN A 103 -6.40 10.43 -11.78
N PHE A 104 -6.93 10.54 -12.98
CA PHE A 104 -7.57 11.76 -13.44
C PHE A 104 -9.04 11.54 -13.74
N LEU A 105 -9.84 12.58 -13.47
CA LEU A 105 -11.26 12.61 -13.78
C LEU A 105 -11.57 13.79 -14.72
N ASN A 106 -12.26 13.48 -15.79
CA ASN A 106 -13.01 14.46 -16.58
C ASN A 106 -14.43 14.52 -16.01
N ILE A 107 -14.79 15.66 -15.43
CA ILE A 107 -16.06 15.83 -14.72
C ILE A 107 -17.22 15.89 -15.73
N ASP A 108 -17.01 16.54 -16.87
CA ASP A 108 -18.05 16.74 -17.88
C ASP A 108 -18.46 15.42 -18.56
N GLU A 109 -17.47 14.58 -18.83
CA GLU A 109 -17.69 13.27 -19.47
C GLU A 109 -17.91 12.13 -18.45
N ALA A 110 -17.73 12.40 -17.17
CA ALA A 110 -17.74 11.39 -16.09
C ALA A 110 -16.81 10.20 -16.39
N LYS A 111 -15.65 10.45 -17.01
CA LYS A 111 -14.69 9.42 -17.42
C LYS A 111 -13.38 9.56 -16.65
N ARG A 112 -12.80 8.40 -16.31
CA ARG A 112 -11.51 8.32 -15.61
C ARG A 112 -10.41 7.83 -16.52
N VAL A 113 -9.21 8.39 -16.30
CA VAL A 113 -7.98 7.95 -16.93
C VAL A 113 -6.93 7.72 -15.86
N ARG A 114 -6.25 6.59 -15.94
CA ARG A 114 -5.07 6.28 -15.16
C ARG A 114 -3.83 6.40 -16.03
N ILE A 115 -2.90 7.26 -15.65
CA ILE A 115 -1.56 7.30 -16.22
C ILE A 115 -0.64 6.47 -15.33
N VAL A 116 0.17 5.62 -15.95
CA VAL A 116 1.13 4.76 -15.25
C VAL A 116 2.51 4.97 -15.83
N CYS A 117 3.51 5.12 -14.98
CA CYS A 117 4.91 5.13 -15.40
C CYS A 117 5.78 4.36 -14.39
N ARG A 118 6.95 3.94 -14.83
CA ARG A 118 7.90 3.21 -13.99
C ARG A 118 9.21 3.95 -13.88
N ILE A 119 9.77 3.96 -12.68
CA ILE A 119 11.09 4.51 -12.36
C ILE A 119 11.89 3.48 -11.60
N LYS A 120 13.21 3.49 -11.79
CA LYS A 120 14.13 2.67 -11.00
C LYS A 120 14.37 3.29 -9.64
N GLN A 121 14.83 2.48 -8.72
CA GLN A 121 15.26 2.97 -7.42
C GLN A 121 16.32 4.06 -7.58
N GLY A 122 16.13 5.20 -6.91
CA GLY A 122 17.01 6.35 -6.97
C GLY A 122 16.75 7.32 -8.12
N GLU A 123 15.93 6.98 -9.09
CA GLU A 123 15.47 7.92 -10.12
C GLU A 123 14.43 8.88 -9.54
N ALA A 124 14.36 10.06 -10.14
CA ALA A 124 13.40 11.09 -9.77
C ALA A 124 12.35 11.28 -10.85
N ILE A 125 11.17 11.78 -10.45
CA ILE A 125 10.07 12.12 -11.33
C ILE A 125 9.83 13.63 -11.31
N GLU A 126 9.29 14.20 -12.40
CA GLU A 126 8.92 15.62 -12.44
C GLU A 126 7.60 15.87 -11.71
N SER A 127 7.58 16.97 -10.93
CA SER A 127 6.39 17.39 -10.20
C SER A 127 5.26 17.83 -11.14
N ILE A 128 4.05 17.42 -10.83
CA ILE A 128 2.83 17.88 -11.51
C ILE A 128 2.06 18.93 -10.72
N VAL A 129 2.60 19.41 -9.60
CA VAL A 129 1.99 20.49 -8.78
C VAL A 129 1.64 21.72 -9.61
N PRO A 130 2.47 22.18 -10.58
CA PRO A 130 2.10 23.31 -11.43
C PRO A 130 0.85 23.08 -12.29
N LEU A 131 0.47 21.82 -12.48
CA LEU A 131 -0.74 21.45 -13.19
C LEU A 131 -1.93 21.21 -12.25
N PHE A 132 -1.67 20.57 -11.11
CA PHE A 132 -2.68 20.17 -10.14
C PHE A 132 -2.18 20.41 -8.71
N ASN A 133 -2.74 21.40 -8.03
CA ASN A 133 -2.33 21.73 -6.66
C ASN A 133 -2.56 20.57 -5.67
N SER A 134 -3.52 19.70 -5.94
CA SER A 134 -3.77 18.49 -5.13
C SER A 134 -2.57 17.53 -5.11
N ALA A 135 -1.75 17.53 -6.14
CA ALA A 135 -0.56 16.70 -6.23
C ALA A 135 0.52 17.04 -5.19
N ASN A 136 0.50 18.26 -4.62
CA ASN A 136 1.49 18.68 -3.63
C ASN A 136 1.59 17.70 -2.46
N PHE A 137 0.47 17.32 -1.89
CA PHE A 137 0.47 16.41 -0.73
C PHE A 137 0.79 14.97 -1.15
N ALA A 138 0.25 14.52 -2.27
CA ALA A 138 0.49 13.17 -2.78
C ALA A 138 1.96 12.94 -3.18
N GLU A 139 2.63 13.94 -3.77
CA GLU A 139 4.04 13.88 -4.09
C GLU A 139 4.93 13.86 -2.83
N ARG A 140 4.55 14.63 -1.80
CA ARG A 140 5.22 14.57 -0.49
C ARG A 140 5.02 13.23 0.19
N GLU A 141 3.83 12.63 0.09
CA GLU A 141 3.56 11.30 0.61
C GLU A 141 4.41 10.24 -0.10
N MET A 142 4.52 10.28 -1.42
CA MET A 142 5.40 9.37 -2.17
C MET A 142 6.87 9.52 -1.75
N TYR A 143 7.33 10.75 -1.52
CA TYR A 143 8.67 10.99 -1.00
C TYR A 143 8.82 10.43 0.42
N ASP A 144 7.88 10.71 1.30
CA ASP A 144 7.92 10.32 2.71
C ASP A 144 7.86 8.79 2.89
N MET A 145 6.94 8.14 2.19
CA MET A 145 6.64 6.73 2.37
C MET A 145 7.51 5.79 1.55
N PHE A 146 7.96 6.19 0.36
CA PHE A 146 8.73 5.35 -0.57
C PHE A 146 10.14 5.87 -0.86
N GLY A 147 10.45 7.10 -0.48
CA GLY A 147 11.74 7.73 -0.81
C GLY A 147 11.87 8.20 -2.25
N ILE A 148 10.78 8.32 -2.98
CA ILE A 148 10.77 8.76 -4.38
C ILE A 148 11.03 10.26 -4.43
N LYS A 149 12.09 10.66 -5.10
CA LYS A 149 12.43 12.07 -5.28
C LYS A 149 11.57 12.70 -6.38
N VAL A 150 11.06 13.89 -6.10
CA VAL A 150 10.24 14.65 -7.05
C VAL A 150 10.95 15.97 -7.39
N ASN A 151 11.38 16.09 -8.64
CA ASN A 151 12.04 17.30 -9.14
C ASN A 151 11.05 18.45 -9.26
N ASN A 152 11.53 19.65 -9.05
CA ASN A 152 10.74 20.89 -9.18
C ASN A 152 9.49 20.94 -8.29
N HIS A 153 9.43 20.13 -7.24
CA HIS A 153 8.39 20.25 -6.23
C HIS A 153 8.63 21.51 -5.38
N PRO A 154 7.60 22.33 -5.10
CA PRO A 154 7.77 23.60 -4.40
C PRO A 154 8.29 23.45 -2.96
N LEU A 155 7.95 22.36 -2.27
CA LEU A 155 8.39 22.09 -0.91
C LEU A 155 8.37 20.58 -0.62
N LEU A 156 9.40 19.87 -1.02
CA LEU A 156 9.52 18.43 -0.81
C LEU A 156 9.99 18.14 0.63
N LYS A 157 9.05 18.01 1.54
CA LYS A 157 9.28 17.64 2.95
C LYS A 157 8.39 16.48 3.34
N ARG A 158 8.77 15.76 4.39
CA ARG A 158 7.92 14.73 4.98
C ARG A 158 6.55 15.30 5.39
N ILE A 159 5.52 14.48 5.42
CA ILE A 159 4.15 14.90 5.73
C ILE A 159 3.49 14.00 6.78
N ILE A 160 3.79 12.73 6.78
CA ILE A 160 3.24 11.73 7.70
C ILE A 160 4.26 11.45 8.81
N MET A 161 5.48 11.14 8.42
CA MET A 161 6.55 10.87 9.37
C MET A 161 7.18 12.16 9.88
N PRO A 162 7.74 12.18 11.10
CA PRO A 162 8.53 13.28 11.61
C PRO A 162 9.72 13.64 10.70
N ASP A 163 10.17 14.90 10.73
CA ASP A 163 11.26 15.37 9.87
C ASP A 163 12.59 14.63 10.13
N ASP A 164 12.80 14.17 11.35
CA ASP A 164 13.97 13.42 11.81
C ASP A 164 13.82 11.89 11.71
N TRP A 165 12.74 11.41 11.07
CA TRP A 165 12.54 9.98 10.88
C TRP A 165 13.51 9.39 9.86
N GLU A 166 14.07 8.23 10.19
CA GLU A 166 14.92 7.46 9.28
C GLU A 166 14.13 6.38 8.54
N GLY A 167 14.40 6.25 7.24
CA GLY A 167 13.75 5.26 6.40
C GLY A 167 12.41 5.70 5.80
N HIS A 168 11.79 4.77 5.08
CA HIS A 168 10.54 4.97 4.34
C HIS A 168 9.60 3.79 4.59
N PRO A 169 8.52 3.98 5.37
CA PRO A 169 7.73 2.89 5.94
C PRO A 169 6.95 2.01 4.96
N LEU A 170 6.63 2.50 3.76
CA LEU A 170 5.90 1.71 2.77
C LEU A 170 6.79 0.88 1.84
N LEU A 171 8.11 0.98 1.97
CA LEU A 171 9.01 0.07 1.26
C LEU A 171 8.77 -1.37 1.75
N LYS A 172 8.73 -2.32 0.80
CA LYS A 172 8.60 -3.75 1.14
C LYS A 172 9.80 -4.30 1.92
N THR A 173 10.93 -3.61 1.85
CA THR A 173 12.13 -3.92 2.63
C THR A 173 12.09 -3.35 4.04
N TYR A 174 11.19 -2.41 4.33
CA TYR A 174 11.01 -1.87 5.68
C TYR A 174 10.23 -2.89 6.53
N PRO A 175 10.66 -3.19 7.76
CA PRO A 175 9.97 -4.15 8.62
C PRO A 175 8.54 -3.72 8.93
N LEU A 176 7.58 -4.64 8.86
CA LEU A 176 6.16 -4.37 9.11
C LEU A 176 5.89 -3.78 10.51
N HIS A 177 6.64 -4.20 11.49
CA HIS A 177 6.55 -3.73 12.89
C HIS A 177 7.55 -2.62 13.22
N GLY A 178 8.17 -2.03 12.21
CA GLY A 178 9.24 -1.05 12.40
C GLY A 178 10.59 -1.69 12.67
N ASP A 179 11.62 -0.87 12.60
CA ASP A 179 13.00 -1.22 12.92
C ASP A 179 13.38 -0.79 14.35
N GLU A 180 14.64 -0.96 14.70
CA GLU A 180 15.17 -0.55 16.01
C GLU A 180 15.00 0.95 16.27
N PHE A 181 15.16 1.77 15.24
CA PHE A 181 14.95 3.21 15.33
C PHE A 181 13.50 3.53 15.68
N ALA A 182 12.55 2.92 14.97
CA ALA A 182 11.12 3.09 15.22
C ALA A 182 10.73 2.69 16.63
N SER A 183 11.25 1.57 17.13
CA SER A 183 10.95 1.05 18.46
C SER A 183 11.35 1.99 19.59
N TRP A 184 12.43 2.73 19.40
CA TRP A 184 12.95 3.64 20.42
C TRP A 184 12.67 5.12 20.19
N TYR A 185 12.09 5.48 19.04
CA TYR A 185 11.94 6.86 18.61
C TYR A 185 11.28 7.76 19.67
N GLU A 186 10.15 7.36 20.21
CA GLU A 186 9.44 8.14 21.22
C GLU A 186 10.18 8.18 22.56
N VAL A 187 10.72 7.06 22.98
CA VAL A 187 11.48 6.98 24.23
C VAL A 187 12.69 7.90 24.18
N ASP A 188 13.48 7.80 23.12
CA ASP A 188 14.68 8.61 22.96
C ASP A 188 14.38 10.10 22.89
N LYS A 189 13.29 10.45 22.23
CA LYS A 189 12.90 11.83 22.00
C LYS A 189 12.29 12.51 23.24
N ILE A 190 11.53 11.76 24.02
CA ILE A 190 10.80 12.31 25.17
C ILE A 190 11.65 12.22 26.43
N PHE A 191 12.30 11.10 26.68
CA PHE A 191 12.98 10.80 27.92
C PHE A 191 14.51 10.77 27.81
N GLY A 192 15.04 10.51 26.62
CA GLY A 192 16.45 10.31 26.38
C GLY A 192 16.86 8.83 26.35
N LYS A 193 18.00 8.54 25.74
CA LYS A 193 18.47 7.16 25.51
C LYS A 193 18.76 6.38 26.77
N GLU A 194 19.05 7.06 27.87
CA GLU A 194 19.31 6.46 29.18
C GLU A 194 18.09 5.72 29.74
N TYR A 195 16.89 6.14 29.35
CA TYR A 195 15.65 5.52 29.80
C TYR A 195 15.34 4.17 29.12
N ARG A 196 16.08 3.83 28.06
CA ARG A 196 15.90 2.52 27.39
C ARG A 196 16.11 1.35 28.35
N ASN A 197 17.05 1.47 29.29
CA ASN A 197 17.33 0.44 30.28
C ASN A 197 16.21 0.30 31.35
N ILE A 198 15.51 1.39 31.62
CA ILE A 198 14.42 1.42 32.59
C ILE A 198 13.14 0.85 32.02
N ILE A 199 12.84 1.23 30.76
CA ILE A 199 11.62 0.83 30.07
C ILE A 199 11.65 -0.65 29.69
N GLY A 200 12.82 -1.11 29.25
CA GLY A 200 13.00 -2.50 28.84
C GLY A 200 12.38 -2.85 27.49
N PRO A 201 12.66 -4.05 27.01
CA PRO A 201 12.25 -4.46 25.65
C PRO A 201 10.74 -4.56 25.42
N GLU A 202 10.00 -4.89 26.46
CA GLU A 202 8.54 -5.06 26.34
C GLU A 202 7.80 -3.75 26.13
N ASN A 203 8.35 -2.65 26.64
CA ASN A 203 7.72 -1.34 26.62
C ASN A 203 8.33 -0.39 25.57
N ARG A 204 9.32 -0.86 24.84
CA ARG A 204 9.96 -0.03 23.82
C ARG A 204 9.18 0.08 22.53
N ASP A 205 8.23 -0.79 22.33
CA ASP A 205 7.33 -0.73 21.18
C ASP A 205 6.39 0.47 21.33
N PRO A 206 6.51 1.49 20.48
CA PRO A 206 5.65 2.67 20.54
C PRO A 206 4.17 2.33 20.36
N ALA A 207 3.88 1.24 19.70
CA ALA A 207 2.55 0.71 19.60
C ALA A 207 2.41 -0.50 20.52
N HIS A 208 2.25 -0.24 21.79
CA HIS A 208 1.93 -1.31 22.76
C HIS A 208 0.72 -2.15 22.34
N ILE A 209 -0.14 -1.56 21.53
CA ILE A 209 -1.24 -2.23 20.84
C ILE A 209 -0.71 -3.21 19.80
N ASP A 210 0.32 -2.85 19.04
CA ASP A 210 0.90 -3.72 18.02
C ASP A 210 1.58 -4.94 18.62
N HIS A 211 2.15 -4.79 19.78
CA HIS A 211 2.66 -5.92 20.52
C HIS A 211 1.56 -6.92 20.88
N TYR A 212 0.44 -6.40 21.31
CA TYR A 212 -0.76 -7.17 21.52
C TYR A 212 -1.28 -7.75 20.20
N ASP A 213 -1.31 -6.96 19.16
CA ASP A 213 -1.75 -7.35 17.83
C ASP A 213 -0.80 -8.34 17.17
N THR A 214 0.50 -8.20 17.36
CA THR A 214 1.48 -9.16 16.87
C THR A 214 1.18 -10.56 17.38
N LYS A 215 0.74 -10.69 18.60
CA LYS A 215 0.35 -11.99 19.14
C LYS A 215 -0.95 -12.51 18.58
N ARG A 216 -1.90 -11.64 18.34
CA ARG A 216 -3.19 -12.03 17.76
C ARG A 216 -3.12 -12.23 16.26
N PHE A 217 -2.55 -11.29 15.54
CA PHE A 217 -2.58 -11.25 14.07
C PHE A 217 -1.39 -11.94 13.41
N SER A 218 -0.23 -11.96 14.02
CA SER A 218 0.88 -12.76 13.49
C SER A 218 0.58 -14.25 13.50
N ARG A 219 -0.42 -14.63 14.26
CA ARG A 219 -0.96 -15.98 14.32
C ARG A 219 -2.15 -16.16 13.39
N VAL A 220 -2.14 -15.55 12.23
CA VAL A 220 -3.22 -15.75 11.25
C VAL A 220 -3.41 -17.24 10.98
N GLY A 221 -4.58 -17.76 11.32
CA GLY A 221 -4.91 -19.18 11.28
C GLY A 221 -4.73 -19.90 12.63
N TYR A 222 -4.25 -19.20 13.65
CA TYR A 222 -4.22 -19.65 15.03
C TYR A 222 -5.07 -18.70 15.88
N GLU A 223 -5.83 -19.24 16.78
CA GLU A 223 -6.64 -18.42 17.68
C GLU A 223 -6.06 -18.47 19.10
N VAL A 224 -6.06 -17.32 19.75
CA VAL A 224 -5.72 -17.23 21.17
C VAL A 224 -6.97 -17.57 21.95
N PRO A 225 -6.91 -18.51 22.91
CA PRO A 225 -8.05 -18.85 23.75
C PRO A 225 -8.59 -17.61 24.47
N PHE A 226 -9.91 -17.54 24.58
CA PHE A 226 -10.56 -16.46 25.30
C PHE A 226 -10.12 -16.43 26.75
N GLY A 227 -9.75 -15.26 27.26
CA GLY A 227 -9.31 -15.08 28.64
C GLY A 227 -7.80 -15.35 28.88
N GLU A 228 -7.06 -15.74 27.84
CA GLU A 228 -5.60 -15.84 27.97
C GLU A 228 -4.98 -14.46 28.07
N ASP A 229 -4.17 -14.24 29.06
CA ASP A 229 -3.43 -13.00 29.26
C ASP A 229 -2.26 -12.92 28.27
N ILE A 230 -2.36 -12.02 27.32
CA ILE A 230 -1.39 -11.87 26.26
C ILE A 230 -0.09 -11.22 26.75
N SER A 231 -0.17 -10.41 27.76
CA SER A 231 0.99 -9.72 28.32
C SER A 231 1.74 -10.55 29.36
N LYS A 232 1.05 -11.46 30.00
CA LYS A 232 1.61 -12.27 31.06
C LYS A 232 2.35 -13.48 30.50
N GLY A 233 3.58 -13.65 30.88
CA GLY A 233 4.39 -14.78 30.42
C GLY A 233 4.59 -14.81 28.93
N GLU A 234 4.75 -13.67 28.36
CA GLU A 234 4.73 -13.46 26.94
C GLU A 234 5.70 -14.28 26.12
N LYS A 235 6.90 -14.44 26.63
CA LYS A 235 7.93 -15.25 25.97
C LYS A 235 7.54 -16.71 25.82
N GLU A 236 6.71 -17.16 26.71
CA GLU A 236 6.30 -18.56 26.72
C GLU A 236 5.03 -18.80 25.92
N GLN A 237 4.11 -17.88 26.02
CA GLN A 237 2.82 -18.05 25.34
C GLN A 237 2.89 -17.90 23.85
N GLN A 238 3.68 -16.96 23.43
CA GLN A 238 3.60 -16.60 22.03
C GLN A 238 3.97 -17.66 21.12
N ILE A 239 4.83 -18.36 21.62
CA ILE A 239 5.51 -18.79 20.59
C ILE A 239 5.49 -20.23 20.47
N GLU A 240 5.47 -20.76 21.56
CA GLU A 240 5.41 -22.18 21.69
C GLU A 240 4.22 -22.79 20.98
N TYR A 241 3.45 -21.94 20.31
CA TYR A 241 2.30 -22.42 19.56
C TYR A 241 1.65 -23.55 20.33
N SER A 242 1.33 -23.27 21.59
CA SER A 242 0.74 -24.29 22.45
C SER A 242 -0.41 -24.95 21.70
N LYS A 243 -0.60 -26.21 21.96
CA LYS A 243 -1.62 -27.01 21.26
C LYS A 243 -3.01 -26.36 21.30
N THR A 244 -3.26 -25.56 22.31
CA THR A 244 -4.53 -24.82 22.45
C THR A 244 -4.68 -23.66 21.48
N ILE A 245 -3.63 -23.20 20.86
CA ILE A 245 -3.65 -22.09 19.90
C ILE A 245 -3.90 -22.60 18.47
N LEU A 246 -3.53 -23.86 18.20
CA LEU A 246 -3.67 -24.46 16.90
C LEU A 246 -4.96 -25.26 16.78
N VAL A 247 -6.08 -24.57 16.79
CA VAL A 247 -7.40 -25.23 16.74
C VAL A 247 -8.15 -24.82 15.50
N ASP A 248 -8.73 -25.77 14.82
CA ASP A 248 -9.65 -25.56 13.73
C ASP A 248 -11.08 -25.44 14.26
N TYR A 249 -11.52 -24.21 14.45
CA TYR A 249 -12.86 -23.92 14.94
C TYR A 249 -13.96 -24.12 13.89
N SER A 250 -13.61 -24.49 12.68
CA SER A 250 -14.61 -24.86 11.67
C SER A 250 -15.37 -26.14 12.02
N LYS A 251 -14.86 -26.92 12.96
CA LYS A 251 -15.43 -28.16 13.46
C LYS A 251 -15.86 -28.01 14.92
N LYS A 252 -17.03 -28.53 15.26
CA LYS A 252 -17.55 -28.48 16.64
C LYS A 252 -16.60 -29.05 17.68
N SER A 253 -15.80 -30.03 17.32
CA SER A 253 -14.83 -30.67 18.21
C SER A 253 -13.48 -29.97 18.24
N GLY A 254 -13.28 -28.96 17.41
CA GLY A 254 -11.97 -28.39 17.17
C GLY A 254 -10.94 -29.42 16.69
N LYS A 255 -10.33 -29.20 15.55
CA LYS A 255 -9.21 -30.00 15.10
C LYS A 255 -7.94 -29.24 15.39
N GLN A 256 -7.06 -29.85 16.16
CA GLN A 256 -5.74 -29.29 16.35
C GLN A 256 -4.96 -29.29 15.04
N LEU A 257 -4.39 -28.16 14.71
CA LEU A 257 -3.54 -27.98 13.55
C LEU A 257 -2.06 -28.10 13.96
N ASN A 258 -1.29 -28.84 13.25
CA ASN A 258 0.15 -28.98 13.50
C ASN A 258 0.96 -27.90 12.76
N GLU A 259 0.36 -27.30 11.76
CA GLU A 259 1.00 -26.30 10.92
C GLU A 259 0.06 -25.15 10.62
N ARG A 260 0.64 -24.00 10.41
CA ARG A 260 -0.07 -22.81 9.96
C ARG A 260 -0.52 -23.02 8.51
N LYS A 261 -1.78 -22.89 8.23
CA LYS A 261 -2.32 -22.97 6.88
C LYS A 261 -2.16 -21.68 6.10
#